data_b2a1b927410c475e45b78419885442b8
#
_entry.id   b2a1b927410c475e45b78419885442b8
#
_cell.length_a   1.000
_cell.length_b   1.000
_cell.length_c   1.000
_cell.angle_alpha   90.00
_cell.angle_beta   90.00
_cell.angle_gamma   90.00
#
_symmetry.space_group_name_H-M   'P 1'
#
loop_
_entity.id
_entity.type
_entity.pdbx_description
1 polymer ?
#
loop_
_entity_poly.entity_id
_entity_poly.type
_entity_poly.pdbx_seq_one_letter_code
_entity_poly.pdbx_strand_id
1 'polypeptide(L)'
;MILNVENLTHGFGDRAIFNNVSFRLLAGEHIGLVGANGEGKSTFMNIVTGTLAPDEGKVEWNKHVRVGYLDQHAVLEKGMTIEDVLKSAFSYLFDMEQNINEIYESMADATDDEIAEMMEEVGTLQDMLTNHDFYMIDAKVEQVARALGLLELGLDHDVTDLSGGQRTKVLLAKLLLEKPEILLLDEPTNYLDAEHIEWLKRYLQEYENAFILISHDIPFLNDVVNIIYHMENQELNRYVGNYDKFLEVYEAKKAQQEAAYRKQQQEINELKDFVARNKARVATRNMAMSRQKKLDKMDVIELSKEKPKPEFYFKEARTPGKMLFETEDLIIGYDKNAPLSKPINLRMERGEKIAIIGTNGIGKSTLLKSLLGIVPALSGKVELGDYLYKGYFEQEMAGTDNTCLEEIWQEFPGYSQYEVRSALAKCGLTTKHIESKVRVLSGGEQAKVRLCKLINRETNLLILDEPTNHLDVEAKDELKRALKEYHGSVLLVCHEPEFYSDIVTKVWNLEEFSRLAV
;
A
#
# COMPACT_ATOMS: atom_id res chain seq x y z
N MET A 1 -2.99 20.96 19.29
CA MET A 1 -1.94 20.13 18.67
C MET A 1 -2.03 18.76 19.29
N ILE A 2 -2.12 17.73 18.49
CA ILE A 2 -2.35 16.36 18.95
C ILE A 2 -1.05 15.57 18.92
N LEU A 3 -0.30 15.66 17.82
CA LEU A 3 1.03 15.09 17.68
C LEU A 3 2.01 16.18 17.25
N ASN A 4 3.17 16.20 17.87
CA ASN A 4 4.30 17.04 17.52
C ASN A 4 5.56 16.19 17.39
N VAL A 5 6.20 16.27 16.25
CA VAL A 5 7.49 15.63 15.99
C VAL A 5 8.50 16.71 15.66
N GLU A 6 9.59 16.78 16.41
CA GLU A 6 10.61 17.81 16.27
C GLU A 6 11.98 17.21 16.00
N ASN A 7 12.65 17.74 14.98
CA ASN A 7 14.03 17.44 14.63
C ASN A 7 14.32 15.94 14.51
N LEU A 8 13.36 15.18 13.95
CA LEU A 8 13.45 13.74 13.80
C LEU A 8 14.57 13.39 12.82
N THR A 9 15.53 12.59 13.30
CA THR A 9 16.57 11.97 12.49
C THR A 9 16.54 10.47 12.73
N HIS A 10 16.56 9.69 11.66
CA HIS A 10 16.59 8.24 11.75
C HIS A 10 17.19 7.60 10.49
N GLY A 11 17.89 6.48 10.69
CA GLY A 11 18.48 5.71 9.61
C GLY A 11 18.69 4.23 9.94
N PHE A 12 18.90 3.43 8.92
CA PHE A 12 19.24 2.01 9.07
C PHE A 12 20.65 1.78 8.52
N GLY A 13 21.63 1.56 9.41
CA GLY A 13 23.04 1.47 9.06
C GLY A 13 23.51 2.75 8.34
N ASP A 14 24.02 2.63 7.13
CA ASP A 14 24.50 3.78 6.34
C ASP A 14 23.41 4.53 5.57
N ARG A 15 22.14 4.13 5.71
CA ARG A 15 21.00 4.76 5.03
C ARG A 15 20.26 5.69 5.98
N ALA A 16 20.46 7.02 5.82
CA ALA A 16 19.59 8.01 6.43
C ALA A 16 18.22 7.95 5.75
N ILE A 17 17.16 7.90 6.56
CA ILE A 17 15.75 7.93 6.13
C ILE A 17 15.18 9.33 6.38
N PHE A 18 15.43 9.88 7.56
CA PHE A 18 15.03 11.24 7.95
C PHE A 18 16.25 12.03 8.41
N ASN A 19 16.27 13.29 8.03
CA ASN A 19 17.31 14.22 8.47
C ASN A 19 16.65 15.51 8.97
N ASN A 20 16.55 15.63 10.29
CA ASN A 20 16.01 16.82 10.96
C ASN A 20 14.60 17.21 10.49
N VAL A 21 13.69 16.23 10.31
CA VAL A 21 12.32 16.48 9.88
C VAL A 21 11.42 16.84 11.04
N SER A 22 10.42 17.68 10.78
CA SER A 22 9.40 18.05 11.75
C SER A 22 8.01 17.81 11.17
N PHE A 23 7.10 17.35 12.02
CA PHE A 23 5.73 17.01 11.65
C PHE A 23 4.78 17.45 12.76
N ARG A 24 3.58 17.87 12.38
CA ARG A 24 2.51 18.20 13.35
C ARG A 24 1.16 17.75 12.83
N LEU A 25 0.33 17.29 13.77
CA LEU A 25 -1.06 16.93 13.54
C LEU A 25 -1.96 17.77 14.43
N LEU A 26 -2.95 18.40 13.86
CA LEU A 26 -3.98 19.17 14.55
C LEU A 26 -5.31 18.39 14.57
N ALA A 27 -6.24 18.78 15.43
CA ALA A 27 -7.57 18.19 15.48
C ALA A 27 -8.31 18.41 14.16
N GLY A 28 -8.96 17.35 13.65
CA GLY A 28 -9.70 17.38 12.40
C GLY A 28 -8.85 17.48 11.13
N GLU A 29 -7.53 17.32 11.21
CA GLU A 29 -6.70 17.23 10.02
C GLU A 29 -6.71 15.80 9.45
N HIS A 30 -7.01 15.70 8.17
CA HIS A 30 -6.97 14.49 7.39
C HIS A 30 -5.70 14.50 6.54
N ILE A 31 -4.67 13.80 6.99
CA ILE A 31 -3.34 13.89 6.41
C ILE A 31 -3.09 12.68 5.50
N GLY A 32 -2.70 12.95 4.24
CA GLY A 32 -2.08 11.97 3.35
C GLY A 32 -0.55 12.03 3.46
N LEU A 33 0.08 10.90 3.80
CA LEU A 33 1.53 10.76 3.82
C LEU A 33 1.97 10.12 2.51
N VAL A 34 2.57 10.91 1.62
CA VAL A 34 2.94 10.49 0.27
C VAL A 34 4.44 10.53 0.04
N GLY A 35 4.91 9.72 -0.91
CA GLY A 35 6.32 9.60 -1.27
C GLY A 35 6.58 8.27 -1.96
N ALA A 36 7.69 8.16 -2.68
CA ALA A 36 8.08 6.91 -3.34
C ALA A 36 8.28 5.76 -2.34
N ASN A 37 8.25 4.53 -2.83
CA ASN A 37 8.56 3.37 -2.01
C ASN A 37 10.00 3.46 -1.47
N GLY A 38 10.16 3.08 -0.19
CA GLY A 38 11.45 3.17 0.49
C GLY A 38 11.85 4.56 1.00
N GLU A 39 11.00 5.61 0.87
CA GLU A 39 11.26 6.93 1.47
C GLU A 39 11.04 6.95 3.00
N GLY A 40 10.44 5.91 3.57
CA GLY A 40 10.29 5.80 5.02
C GLY A 40 8.89 6.05 5.55
N LYS A 41 7.83 5.99 4.72
CA LYS A 41 6.44 6.20 5.16
C LYS A 41 6.06 5.30 6.34
N SER A 42 6.20 3.99 6.19
CA SER A 42 5.90 3.03 7.27
C SER A 42 6.90 3.15 8.44
N THR A 43 8.15 3.53 8.17
CA THR A 43 9.14 3.84 9.23
C THR A 43 8.68 5.02 10.08
N PHE A 44 8.14 6.07 9.45
CA PHE A 44 7.57 7.21 10.15
C PHE A 44 6.38 6.78 11.02
N MET A 45 5.46 5.95 10.48
CA MET A 45 4.34 5.41 11.25
C MET A 45 4.83 4.61 12.48
N ASN A 46 5.84 3.75 12.31
CA ASN A 46 6.42 2.98 13.40
C ASN A 46 7.09 3.86 14.47
N ILE A 47 7.69 4.98 14.07
CA ILE A 47 8.29 5.93 15.02
C ILE A 47 7.20 6.68 15.80
N VAL A 48 6.15 7.16 15.15
CA VAL A 48 5.08 7.89 15.83
C VAL A 48 4.22 6.99 16.71
N THR A 49 4.09 5.70 16.39
CA THR A 49 3.42 4.69 17.24
C THR A 49 4.30 4.22 18.41
N GLY A 50 5.60 4.57 18.41
CA GLY A 50 6.56 4.13 19.44
C GLY A 50 7.08 2.70 19.26
N THR A 51 6.71 2.02 18.16
CA THR A 51 7.23 0.68 17.82
C THR A 51 8.71 0.75 17.45
N LEU A 52 9.15 1.88 16.91
CA LEU A 52 10.55 2.15 16.56
C LEU A 52 11.03 3.45 17.23
N ALA A 53 12.17 3.37 17.92
CA ALA A 53 12.78 4.57 18.50
C ALA A 53 13.54 5.37 17.43
N PRO A 54 13.42 6.70 17.37
CA PRO A 54 14.24 7.53 16.49
C PRO A 54 15.69 7.60 17.00
N ASP A 55 16.63 7.89 16.10
CA ASP A 55 18.03 8.12 16.49
C ASP A 55 18.21 9.46 17.18
N GLU A 56 17.52 10.51 16.69
CA GLU A 56 17.48 11.84 17.29
C GLU A 56 16.08 12.45 17.09
N GLY A 57 15.77 13.47 17.91
CA GLY A 57 14.51 14.17 17.85
C GLY A 57 13.52 13.71 18.91
N LYS A 58 12.31 14.24 18.84
CA LYS A 58 11.27 14.05 19.85
C LYS A 58 9.91 13.84 19.22
N VAL A 59 9.18 12.85 19.75
CA VAL A 59 7.78 12.58 19.39
C VAL A 59 6.92 12.81 20.63
N GLU A 60 6.00 13.75 20.56
CA GLU A 60 5.15 14.13 21.68
C GLU A 60 3.67 14.02 21.29
N TRP A 61 2.96 13.10 21.93
CA TRP A 61 1.52 13.00 21.90
C TRP A 61 0.84 13.81 22.99
N ASN A 62 -0.32 14.38 22.72
CA ASN A 62 -1.14 14.96 23.76
C ASN A 62 -1.61 13.87 24.75
N LYS A 63 -1.63 14.19 26.05
CA LYS A 63 -1.75 13.22 27.16
C LYS A 63 -3.08 12.47 27.23
N HIS A 64 -4.07 12.72 26.49
CA HIS A 64 -5.40 12.10 26.61
C HIS A 64 -5.95 11.62 25.26
N VAL A 65 -5.05 11.28 24.33
CA VAL A 65 -5.45 10.92 22.97
C VAL A 65 -5.29 9.42 22.77
N ARG A 66 -6.38 8.77 22.38
CA ARG A 66 -6.35 7.37 21.93
C ARG A 66 -5.92 7.33 20.46
N VAL A 67 -4.85 6.60 20.22
CA VAL A 67 -4.29 6.39 18.88
C VAL A 67 -4.64 4.98 18.44
N GLY A 68 -5.35 4.85 17.36
CA GLY A 68 -5.61 3.57 16.70
C GLY A 68 -4.69 3.40 15.51
N TYR A 69 -4.01 2.28 15.41
CA TYR A 69 -3.10 1.95 14.32
C TYR A 69 -3.49 0.63 13.68
N LEU A 70 -3.63 0.62 12.35
CA LEU A 70 -3.82 -0.60 11.59
C LEU A 70 -2.47 -1.33 11.46
N ASP A 71 -2.21 -2.21 12.41
CA ASP A 71 -1.03 -3.08 12.36
C ASP A 71 -1.35 -4.35 11.56
N GLN A 72 -0.77 -4.46 10.37
CA GLN A 72 -0.93 -5.63 9.49
C GLN A 72 -0.28 -6.91 10.07
N HIS A 73 0.59 -6.77 11.07
CA HIS A 73 1.28 -7.88 11.73
C HIS A 73 0.70 -8.22 13.11
N ALA A 74 -0.42 -7.58 13.51
CA ALA A 74 -1.07 -7.87 14.77
C ALA A 74 -1.44 -9.35 14.86
N VAL A 75 -1.06 -9.97 15.97
CA VAL A 75 -1.34 -11.39 16.23
C VAL A 75 -2.74 -11.49 16.80
N LEU A 76 -3.62 -12.16 16.10
CA LEU A 76 -4.95 -12.54 16.59
C LEU A 76 -4.84 -13.82 17.42
N GLU A 77 -5.50 -13.85 18.56
CA GLU A 77 -5.44 -14.98 19.48
C GLU A 77 -6.20 -16.18 18.93
N LYS A 78 -5.64 -17.37 19.12
CA LYS A 78 -6.27 -18.63 18.71
C LYS A 78 -7.53 -18.91 19.52
N GLY A 79 -8.61 -19.25 18.84
CA GLY A 79 -9.90 -19.58 19.44
C GLY A 79 -10.85 -18.39 19.57
N MET A 80 -10.44 -17.18 19.12
CA MET A 80 -11.34 -16.05 18.97
C MET A 80 -12.07 -16.13 17.63
N THR A 81 -13.35 -15.80 17.66
CA THR A 81 -14.16 -15.63 16.44
C THR A 81 -13.99 -14.22 15.88
N ILE A 82 -14.40 -13.99 14.63
CA ILE A 82 -14.46 -12.65 14.04
C ILE A 82 -15.30 -11.73 14.94
N GLU A 83 -16.45 -12.22 15.43
CA GLU A 83 -17.33 -11.46 16.31
C GLU A 83 -16.65 -11.03 17.61
N ASP A 84 -15.90 -11.95 18.26
CA ASP A 84 -15.16 -11.67 19.48
C ASP A 84 -14.13 -10.56 19.27
N VAL A 85 -13.39 -10.60 18.14
CA VAL A 85 -12.42 -9.56 17.78
C VAL A 85 -13.09 -8.22 17.56
N LEU A 86 -14.24 -8.17 16.87
CA LEU A 86 -14.95 -6.92 16.63
C LEU A 86 -15.56 -6.37 17.91
N LYS A 87 -16.16 -7.21 18.77
CA LYS A 87 -16.70 -6.81 20.07
C LYS A 87 -15.63 -6.35 21.04
N SER A 88 -14.38 -6.84 20.90
CA SER A 88 -13.26 -6.38 21.74
C SER A 88 -12.95 -4.87 21.59
N ALA A 89 -13.41 -4.22 20.52
CA ALA A 89 -13.37 -2.77 20.35
C ALA A 89 -14.14 -2.02 21.47
N PHE A 90 -15.08 -2.68 22.10
CA PHE A 90 -15.96 -2.17 23.14
C PHE A 90 -15.69 -2.81 24.51
N SER A 91 -14.53 -3.48 24.70
CA SER A 91 -14.22 -4.22 25.93
C SER A 91 -14.49 -3.40 27.19
N TYR A 92 -14.14 -2.11 27.20
CA TYR A 92 -14.35 -1.22 28.33
C TYR A 92 -15.83 -1.05 28.72
N LEU A 93 -16.79 -1.18 27.78
CA LEU A 93 -18.22 -1.15 28.05
C LEU A 93 -18.71 -2.49 28.62
N PHE A 94 -18.18 -3.60 28.15
CA PHE A 94 -18.47 -4.92 28.72
C PHE A 94 -17.91 -5.03 30.13
N ASP A 95 -16.72 -4.47 30.41
CA ASP A 95 -16.16 -4.40 31.75
C ASP A 95 -17.04 -3.55 32.69
N MET A 96 -17.62 -2.44 32.21
CA MET A 96 -18.58 -1.63 32.95
C MET A 96 -19.86 -2.41 33.26
N GLU A 97 -20.39 -3.15 32.29
CA GLU A 97 -21.59 -4.01 32.50
C GLU A 97 -21.30 -5.10 33.52
N GLN A 98 -20.14 -5.74 33.43
CA GLN A 98 -19.71 -6.73 34.42
C GLN A 98 -19.60 -6.09 35.82
N ASN A 99 -19.01 -4.93 35.94
CA ASN A 99 -18.89 -4.21 37.22
C ASN A 99 -20.28 -3.89 37.81
N ILE A 100 -21.27 -3.49 37.01
CA ILE A 100 -22.66 -3.31 37.45
C ILE A 100 -23.21 -4.61 38.03
N ASN A 101 -22.98 -5.74 37.38
CA ASN A 101 -23.45 -7.04 37.85
C ASN A 101 -22.77 -7.44 39.17
N GLU A 102 -21.46 -7.22 39.32
CA GLU A 102 -20.71 -7.45 40.55
C GLU A 102 -21.21 -6.57 41.70
N ILE A 103 -21.55 -5.29 41.44
CA ILE A 103 -22.17 -4.40 42.42
C ILE A 103 -23.55 -4.93 42.83
N TYR A 104 -24.40 -5.37 41.91
CA TYR A 104 -25.69 -5.97 42.26
C TYR A 104 -25.55 -7.24 43.13
N GLU A 105 -24.58 -8.11 42.84
CA GLU A 105 -24.32 -9.28 43.67
C GLU A 105 -23.87 -8.90 45.10
N SER A 106 -23.03 -7.86 45.23
CA SER A 106 -22.53 -7.40 46.50
C SER A 106 -23.58 -6.70 47.38
N MET A 107 -24.65 -6.16 46.78
CA MET A 107 -25.78 -5.58 47.53
C MET A 107 -26.49 -6.58 48.44
N ALA A 108 -26.39 -7.90 48.16
CA ALA A 108 -27.07 -8.96 48.95
C ALA A 108 -26.59 -9.01 50.41
N ASP A 109 -25.34 -8.59 50.68
CA ASP A 109 -24.71 -8.63 52.00
C ASP A 109 -24.44 -7.22 52.60
N ALA A 110 -24.94 -6.15 51.93
CA ALA A 110 -24.66 -4.77 52.28
C ALA A 110 -25.74 -4.16 53.24
N THR A 111 -25.39 -3.11 53.94
CA THR A 111 -26.29 -2.31 54.77
C THR A 111 -27.11 -1.33 53.91
N ASP A 112 -28.25 -0.82 54.45
CA ASP A 112 -29.12 0.12 53.70
C ASP A 112 -28.41 1.37 53.19
N ASP A 113 -27.43 1.92 53.97
CA ASP A 113 -26.65 3.08 53.54
C ASP A 113 -25.64 2.72 52.41
N GLU A 114 -24.98 1.56 52.49
CA GLU A 114 -24.10 1.05 51.44
C GLU A 114 -24.85 0.74 50.17
N ILE A 115 -26.08 0.18 50.28
CA ILE A 115 -26.94 -0.06 49.11
C ILE A 115 -27.30 1.25 48.40
N ALA A 116 -27.54 2.35 49.15
CA ALA A 116 -27.84 3.65 48.55
C ALA A 116 -26.64 4.19 47.71
N GLU A 117 -25.40 4.09 48.25
CA GLU A 117 -24.19 4.49 47.54
C GLU A 117 -23.95 3.61 46.29
N MET A 118 -24.09 2.29 46.42
CA MET A 118 -23.99 1.34 45.32
C MET A 118 -25.02 1.60 44.20
N MET A 119 -26.23 1.97 44.54
CA MET A 119 -27.29 2.31 43.57
C MET A 119 -26.97 3.61 42.81
N GLU A 120 -26.33 4.61 43.45
CA GLU A 120 -25.89 5.81 42.76
C GLU A 120 -24.73 5.51 41.79
N GLU A 121 -23.80 4.64 42.18
CA GLU A 121 -22.70 4.16 41.30
C GLU A 121 -23.26 3.39 40.10
N VAL A 122 -24.17 2.44 40.30
CA VAL A 122 -24.85 1.69 39.24
C VAL A 122 -25.58 2.64 38.30
N GLY A 123 -26.29 3.65 38.84
CA GLY A 123 -26.98 4.66 38.01
C GLY A 123 -26.00 5.41 37.09
N THR A 124 -24.84 5.82 37.64
CA THR A 124 -23.81 6.49 36.86
C THR A 124 -23.23 5.60 35.77
N LEU A 125 -22.93 4.35 36.06
CA LEU A 125 -22.41 3.38 35.08
C LEU A 125 -23.46 3.06 33.99
N GLN A 126 -24.74 2.92 34.35
CA GLN A 126 -25.82 2.71 33.38
C GLN A 126 -26.03 3.92 32.45
N ASP A 127 -25.92 5.13 32.97
CA ASP A 127 -25.95 6.34 32.14
C ASP A 127 -24.76 6.37 31.16
N MET A 128 -23.55 5.96 31.61
CA MET A 128 -22.39 5.83 30.74
C MET A 128 -22.62 4.79 29.64
N LEU A 129 -23.11 3.60 29.96
CA LEU A 129 -23.43 2.55 28.96
C LEU A 129 -24.44 3.07 27.94
N THR A 130 -25.47 3.78 28.39
CA THR A 130 -26.50 4.34 27.51
C THR A 130 -25.92 5.42 26.58
N ASN A 131 -25.11 6.33 27.13
CA ASN A 131 -24.47 7.41 26.38
C ASN A 131 -23.46 6.90 25.33
N HIS A 132 -22.89 5.71 25.53
CA HIS A 132 -21.98 5.07 24.60
C HIS A 132 -22.66 4.05 23.67
N ASP A 133 -24.01 4.01 23.63
CA ASP A 133 -24.80 3.11 22.79
C ASP A 133 -24.47 1.64 23.00
N PHE A 134 -24.22 1.20 24.22
CA PHE A 134 -23.86 -0.18 24.56
C PHE A 134 -24.85 -1.20 23.97
N TYR A 135 -26.13 -0.94 24.08
CA TYR A 135 -27.19 -1.83 23.57
C TYR A 135 -27.27 -1.90 22.04
N MET A 136 -26.50 -1.06 21.33
CA MET A 136 -26.43 -1.04 19.87
C MET A 136 -25.13 -1.66 19.34
N ILE A 137 -24.28 -2.23 20.21
CA ILE A 137 -22.98 -2.79 19.80
C ILE A 137 -23.14 -3.86 18.73
N ASP A 138 -24.05 -4.81 18.90
CA ASP A 138 -24.29 -5.89 17.93
C ASP A 138 -24.67 -5.33 16.55
N ALA A 139 -25.54 -4.32 16.53
CA ALA A 139 -25.93 -3.65 15.28
C ALA A 139 -24.78 -2.89 14.63
N LYS A 140 -23.94 -2.22 15.44
CA LYS A 140 -22.73 -1.54 14.93
C LYS A 140 -21.72 -2.53 14.38
N VAL A 141 -21.48 -3.64 15.06
CA VAL A 141 -20.62 -4.73 14.63
C VAL A 141 -21.12 -5.31 13.31
N GLU A 142 -22.42 -5.65 13.23
CA GLU A 142 -23.01 -6.19 11.99
C GLU A 142 -22.90 -5.19 10.83
N GLN A 143 -23.17 -3.91 11.07
CA GLN A 143 -23.09 -2.85 10.06
C GLN A 143 -21.67 -2.76 9.46
N VAL A 144 -20.63 -2.69 10.30
CA VAL A 144 -19.24 -2.58 9.85
C VAL A 144 -18.77 -3.88 9.21
N ALA A 145 -19.15 -5.03 9.79
CA ALA A 145 -18.82 -6.35 9.23
C ALA A 145 -19.43 -6.53 7.83
N ARG A 146 -20.69 -6.11 7.64
CA ARG A 146 -21.35 -6.11 6.31
C ARG A 146 -20.62 -5.21 5.33
N ALA A 147 -20.30 -3.99 5.76
CA ALA A 147 -19.64 -2.99 4.93
C ALA A 147 -18.22 -3.37 4.47
N LEU A 148 -17.56 -4.29 5.15
CA LEU A 148 -16.24 -4.81 4.80
C LEU A 148 -16.27 -6.27 4.29
N GLY A 149 -17.47 -6.82 4.03
CA GLY A 149 -17.65 -8.17 3.48
C GLY A 149 -17.26 -9.30 4.45
N LEU A 150 -17.31 -9.04 5.78
CA LEU A 150 -16.96 -10.05 6.79
C LEU A 150 -18.13 -10.99 7.09
N LEU A 151 -19.38 -10.57 6.80
CA LEU A 151 -20.56 -11.43 6.99
C LEU A 151 -20.54 -12.67 6.10
N GLU A 152 -19.94 -12.57 4.91
CA GLU A 152 -19.79 -13.68 3.98
C GLU A 152 -18.88 -14.79 4.50
N LEU A 153 -17.96 -14.44 5.40
CA LEU A 153 -17.05 -15.39 6.05
C LEU A 153 -17.71 -16.14 7.22
N GLY A 154 -18.81 -15.57 7.76
CA GLY A 154 -19.42 -16.02 9.01
C GLY A 154 -18.71 -15.40 10.22
N LEU A 155 -19.46 -14.69 11.09
CA LEU A 155 -18.89 -14.01 12.26
C LEU A 155 -18.38 -14.99 13.33
N ASP A 156 -18.85 -16.23 13.32
CA ASP A 156 -18.44 -17.34 14.16
C ASP A 156 -17.14 -18.04 13.72
N HIS A 157 -16.54 -17.61 12.60
CA HIS A 157 -15.31 -18.19 12.06
C HIS A 157 -14.09 -17.86 12.92
N ASP A 158 -13.22 -18.87 13.16
CA ASP A 158 -11.97 -18.67 13.92
C ASP A 158 -11.00 -17.80 13.12
N VAL A 159 -10.50 -16.73 13.74
CA VAL A 159 -9.61 -15.77 13.09
C VAL A 159 -8.25 -16.34 12.68
N THR A 160 -7.85 -17.48 13.23
CA THR A 160 -6.58 -18.13 12.87
C THR A 160 -6.63 -18.82 11.50
N ASP A 161 -7.82 -19.17 11.02
CA ASP A 161 -8.03 -19.82 9.73
C ASP A 161 -8.15 -18.83 8.58
N LEU A 162 -8.18 -17.53 8.89
CA LEU A 162 -8.29 -16.47 7.90
C LEU A 162 -7.00 -16.26 7.11
N SER A 163 -7.14 -15.92 5.83
CA SER A 163 -6.03 -15.44 5.00
C SER A 163 -5.47 -14.10 5.53
N GLY A 164 -4.26 -13.73 5.12
CA GLY A 164 -3.65 -12.45 5.51
C GLY A 164 -4.54 -11.24 5.20
N GLY A 165 -5.13 -11.19 4.00
CA GLY A 165 -6.04 -10.10 3.62
C GLY A 165 -7.34 -10.09 4.43
N GLN A 166 -7.91 -11.25 4.75
CA GLN A 166 -9.10 -11.34 5.61
C GLN A 166 -8.80 -10.88 7.04
N ARG A 167 -7.64 -11.24 7.59
CA ARG A 167 -7.19 -10.74 8.91
C ARG A 167 -7.06 -9.22 8.92
N THR A 168 -6.48 -8.65 7.88
CA THR A 168 -6.36 -7.19 7.75
C THR A 168 -7.73 -6.52 7.71
N LYS A 169 -8.73 -7.10 7.02
CA LYS A 169 -10.12 -6.59 7.03
C LYS A 169 -10.75 -6.62 8.43
N VAL A 170 -10.55 -7.70 9.20
CA VAL A 170 -11.05 -7.82 10.58
C VAL A 170 -10.41 -6.77 11.49
N LEU A 171 -9.07 -6.59 11.39
CA LEU A 171 -8.36 -5.57 12.16
C LEU A 171 -8.79 -4.15 11.79
N LEU A 172 -9.01 -3.88 10.51
CA LEU A 172 -9.56 -2.60 10.05
C LEU A 172 -10.96 -2.37 10.62
N ALA A 173 -11.85 -3.37 10.54
CA ALA A 173 -13.20 -3.27 11.09
C ALA A 173 -13.20 -2.96 12.59
N LYS A 174 -12.37 -3.68 13.36
CA LYS A 174 -12.18 -3.42 14.80
C LYS A 174 -11.74 -1.98 15.04
N LEU A 175 -10.72 -1.52 14.33
CA LEU A 175 -10.16 -0.18 14.45
C LEU A 175 -11.21 0.92 14.15
N LEU A 176 -12.04 0.73 13.13
CA LEU A 176 -13.12 1.65 12.79
C LEU A 176 -14.23 1.67 13.85
N LEU A 177 -14.52 0.52 14.49
CA LEU A 177 -15.47 0.43 15.62
C LEU A 177 -14.95 1.13 16.87
N GLU A 178 -13.64 1.09 17.15
CA GLU A 178 -13.01 1.77 18.28
C GLU A 178 -13.14 3.30 18.21
N LYS A 179 -13.25 3.87 17.01
CA LYS A 179 -13.33 5.33 16.76
C LYS A 179 -12.31 6.13 17.56
N PRO A 180 -11.00 5.88 17.45
CA PRO A 180 -10.00 6.59 18.21
C PRO A 180 -9.96 8.08 17.84
N GLU A 181 -9.40 8.94 18.70
CA GLU A 181 -9.18 10.36 18.38
C GLU A 181 -8.16 10.57 17.27
N ILE A 182 -7.32 9.56 17.00
CA ILE A 182 -6.39 9.54 15.87
C ILE A 182 -6.37 8.17 15.24
N LEU A 183 -6.57 8.16 13.94
CA LEU A 183 -6.55 6.95 13.13
C LEU A 183 -5.30 6.95 12.25
N LEU A 184 -4.48 5.92 12.38
CA LEU A 184 -3.28 5.71 11.57
C LEU A 184 -3.53 4.52 10.63
N LEU A 185 -3.54 4.80 9.33
CA LEU A 185 -3.87 3.81 8.28
C LEU A 185 -2.69 3.67 7.31
N ASP A 186 -2.13 2.48 7.22
CA ASP A 186 -1.11 2.15 6.22
C ASP A 186 -1.72 1.20 5.18
N GLU A 187 -1.93 1.71 3.96
CA GLU A 187 -2.51 1.00 2.81
C GLU A 187 -3.84 0.27 3.12
N PRO A 188 -4.86 0.97 3.68
CA PRO A 188 -6.09 0.30 4.12
C PRO A 188 -6.95 -0.22 2.95
N THR A 189 -6.73 0.25 1.73
CA THR A 189 -7.43 -0.19 0.52
C THR A 189 -6.93 -1.53 -0.01
N ASN A 190 -5.73 -1.95 0.39
CA ASN A 190 -5.23 -3.27 0.05
C ASN A 190 -6.20 -4.34 0.57
N TYR A 191 -6.49 -5.34 -0.24
CA TYR A 191 -7.43 -6.44 0.05
C TYR A 191 -8.91 -6.05 0.12
N LEU A 192 -9.28 -4.78 -0.13
CA LEU A 192 -10.66 -4.34 -0.30
C LEU A 192 -11.05 -4.38 -1.79
N ASP A 193 -12.28 -4.73 -2.08
CA ASP A 193 -12.85 -4.55 -3.42
C ASP A 193 -13.47 -3.15 -3.57
N ALA A 194 -13.91 -2.83 -4.78
CA ALA A 194 -14.38 -1.49 -5.11
C ALA A 194 -15.55 -0.99 -4.24
N GLU A 195 -16.46 -1.88 -3.84
CA GLU A 195 -17.60 -1.53 -3.00
C GLU A 195 -17.16 -1.18 -1.58
N HIS A 196 -16.26 -1.99 -1.01
CA HIS A 196 -15.72 -1.76 0.33
C HIS A 196 -14.83 -0.52 0.39
N ILE A 197 -14.05 -0.24 -0.68
CA ILE A 197 -13.26 1.00 -0.80
C ILE A 197 -14.19 2.22 -0.81
N GLU A 198 -15.29 2.18 -1.56
CA GLU A 198 -16.25 3.29 -1.63
C GLU A 198 -16.93 3.54 -0.27
N TRP A 199 -17.25 2.47 0.47
CA TRP A 199 -17.76 2.61 1.83
C TRP A 199 -16.72 3.21 2.78
N LEU A 200 -15.47 2.72 2.77
CA LEU A 200 -14.38 3.24 3.60
C LEU A 200 -14.12 4.72 3.30
N LYS A 201 -14.17 5.10 2.02
CA LYS A 201 -14.05 6.49 1.59
C LYS A 201 -15.10 7.38 2.27
N ARG A 202 -16.38 7.00 2.22
CA ARG A 202 -17.45 7.75 2.87
C ARG A 202 -17.25 7.83 4.38
N TYR A 203 -16.86 6.72 5.00
CA TYR A 203 -16.58 6.69 6.42
C TYR A 203 -15.48 7.68 6.82
N LEU A 204 -14.37 7.73 6.06
CA LEU A 204 -13.26 8.65 6.32
C LEU A 204 -13.60 10.12 6.01
N GLN A 205 -14.45 10.38 5.01
CA GLN A 205 -14.95 11.73 4.72
C GLN A 205 -15.81 12.29 5.87
N GLU A 206 -16.57 11.43 6.55
CA GLU A 206 -17.41 11.77 7.69
C GLU A 206 -16.67 11.67 9.05
N TYR A 207 -15.39 11.28 9.04
CA TYR A 207 -14.62 11.11 10.25
C TYR A 207 -14.27 12.46 10.88
N GLU A 208 -14.85 12.76 12.03
CA GLU A 208 -14.69 14.08 12.70
C GLU A 208 -13.30 14.27 13.31
N ASN A 209 -12.61 13.19 13.63
CA ASN A 209 -11.32 13.20 14.28
C ASN A 209 -10.17 13.27 13.24
N ALA A 210 -8.93 13.31 13.71
CA ALA A 210 -7.77 13.37 12.84
C ALA A 210 -7.35 11.98 12.34
N PHE A 211 -6.78 11.90 11.13
CA PHE A 211 -6.10 10.69 10.69
C PHE A 211 -4.84 10.97 9.87
N ILE A 212 -3.97 9.95 9.83
CA ILE A 212 -2.83 9.89 8.91
C ILE A 212 -3.02 8.66 8.04
N LEU A 213 -3.04 8.87 6.74
CA LEU A 213 -3.28 7.85 5.72
C LEU A 213 -2.09 7.72 4.79
N ILE A 214 -1.58 6.50 4.62
CA ILE A 214 -0.69 6.13 3.52
C ILE A 214 -1.54 5.36 2.53
N SER A 215 -1.54 5.77 1.26
CA SER A 215 -2.20 5.04 0.19
C SER A 215 -1.54 5.31 -1.16
N HIS A 216 -1.52 4.30 -2.01
CA HIS A 216 -1.14 4.39 -3.42
C HIS A 216 -2.36 4.47 -4.35
N ASP A 217 -3.56 4.45 -3.80
CA ASP A 217 -4.81 4.72 -4.49
C ASP A 217 -5.06 6.24 -4.51
N ILE A 218 -4.66 6.88 -5.60
CA ILE A 218 -4.73 8.35 -5.72
C ILE A 218 -6.16 8.88 -5.69
N PRO A 219 -7.15 8.31 -6.42
CA PRO A 219 -8.55 8.72 -6.32
C PRO A 219 -9.08 8.67 -4.89
N PHE A 220 -8.84 7.55 -4.19
CA PHE A 220 -9.23 7.41 -2.79
C PHE A 220 -8.57 8.47 -1.89
N LEU A 221 -7.24 8.63 -2.01
CA LEU A 221 -6.49 9.61 -1.25
C LEU A 221 -7.00 11.04 -1.49
N ASN A 222 -7.25 11.40 -2.76
CA ASN A 222 -7.68 12.72 -3.17
C ASN A 222 -9.04 13.11 -2.58
N ASP A 223 -9.93 12.14 -2.40
CA ASP A 223 -11.28 12.34 -1.89
C ASP A 223 -11.34 12.48 -0.36
N VAL A 224 -10.36 11.93 0.38
CA VAL A 224 -10.45 11.84 1.84
C VAL A 224 -9.48 12.75 2.60
N VAL A 225 -8.40 13.25 1.95
CA VAL A 225 -7.40 14.08 2.63
C VAL A 225 -7.55 15.57 2.34
N ASN A 226 -7.17 16.40 3.30
CA ASN A 226 -7.14 17.85 3.17
C ASN A 226 -5.73 18.46 3.36
N ILE A 227 -4.77 17.63 3.72
CA ILE A 227 -3.36 17.98 3.88
C ILE A 227 -2.50 16.84 3.34
N ILE A 228 -1.45 17.19 2.60
CA ILE A 228 -0.43 16.26 2.14
C ILE A 228 0.88 16.56 2.86
N TYR A 229 1.50 15.52 3.42
CA TYR A 229 2.91 15.52 3.78
C TYR A 229 3.67 14.69 2.76
N HIS A 230 4.53 15.35 1.99
CA HIS A 230 5.37 14.72 0.98
C HIS A 230 6.74 14.39 1.54
N MET A 231 7.09 13.13 1.48
CA MET A 231 8.35 12.55 1.94
C MET A 231 9.27 12.32 0.75
N GLU A 232 10.34 13.09 0.68
CA GLU A 232 11.30 13.02 -0.42
C GLU A 232 12.69 13.48 0.05
N ASN A 233 13.74 12.76 -0.36
CA ASN A 233 15.13 13.14 -0.09
C ASN A 233 15.44 13.37 1.42
N GLN A 234 14.89 12.54 2.29
CA GLN A 234 15.03 12.62 3.75
C GLN A 234 14.35 13.84 4.39
N GLU A 235 13.54 14.56 3.63
CA GLU A 235 12.76 15.69 4.08
C GLU A 235 11.27 15.35 4.11
N LEU A 236 10.52 16.10 4.93
CA LEU A 236 9.07 16.00 5.05
C LEU A 236 8.44 17.38 4.85
N ASN A 237 7.79 17.57 3.73
CA ASN A 237 7.23 18.85 3.33
C ASN A 237 5.69 18.83 3.41
N ARG A 238 5.09 19.84 4.07
CA ARG A 238 3.65 19.97 4.26
C ARG A 238 3.02 20.83 3.16
N TYR A 239 1.94 20.32 2.56
CA TYR A 239 1.11 21.01 1.57
C TYR A 239 -0.35 21.01 2.03
N VAL A 240 -1.03 22.16 1.90
CA VAL A 240 -2.44 22.30 2.22
C VAL A 240 -3.27 22.06 0.97
N GLY A 241 -4.23 21.14 1.06
CA GLY A 241 -5.08 20.70 -0.03
C GLY A 241 -5.03 19.20 -0.22
N ASN A 242 -5.78 18.72 -1.22
CA ASN A 242 -5.79 17.33 -1.64
C ASN A 242 -4.56 16.99 -2.52
N TYR A 243 -4.51 15.76 -3.02
CA TYR A 243 -3.36 15.29 -3.81
C TYR A 243 -3.16 16.08 -5.12
N ASP A 244 -4.24 16.40 -5.83
CA ASP A 244 -4.15 17.16 -7.09
C ASP A 244 -3.55 18.56 -6.86
N LYS A 245 -4.00 19.23 -5.79
CA LYS A 245 -3.46 20.53 -5.40
C LYS A 245 -2.00 20.47 -4.98
N PHE A 246 -1.63 19.41 -4.25
CA PHE A 246 -0.23 19.14 -3.93
C PHE A 246 0.61 19.00 -5.20
N LEU A 247 0.15 18.22 -6.18
CA LEU A 247 0.88 17.95 -7.42
C LEU A 247 1.14 19.23 -8.21
N GLU A 248 0.12 20.09 -8.38
CA GLU A 248 0.28 21.42 -9.03
C GLU A 248 1.38 22.26 -8.37
N VAL A 249 1.33 22.36 -7.02
CA VAL A 249 2.28 23.19 -6.27
C VAL A 249 3.69 22.57 -6.30
N TYR A 250 3.79 21.25 -6.21
CA TYR A 250 5.05 20.53 -6.26
C TYR A 250 5.74 20.68 -7.62
N GLU A 251 5.01 20.49 -8.73
CA GLU A 251 5.55 20.65 -10.08
C GLU A 251 6.00 22.09 -10.35
N ALA A 252 5.21 23.07 -9.93
CA ALA A 252 5.59 24.48 -10.05
C ALA A 252 6.87 24.79 -9.25
N LYS A 253 6.99 24.28 -8.02
CA LYS A 253 8.19 24.46 -7.18
C LYS A 253 9.42 23.78 -7.79
N LYS A 254 9.25 22.56 -8.31
CA LYS A 254 10.31 21.81 -8.99
C LYS A 254 10.81 22.56 -10.24
N ALA A 255 9.90 23.02 -11.09
CA ALA A 255 10.24 23.80 -12.27
C ALA A 255 10.98 25.11 -11.93
N GLN A 256 10.56 25.81 -10.87
CA GLN A 256 11.25 27.01 -10.39
C GLN A 256 12.67 26.69 -9.90
N GLN A 257 12.85 25.60 -9.15
CA GLN A 257 14.17 25.17 -8.65
C GLN A 257 15.10 24.78 -9.80
N GLU A 258 14.61 24.05 -10.80
CA GLU A 258 15.39 23.71 -12.00
C GLU A 258 15.79 24.96 -12.80
N ALA A 259 14.89 25.92 -12.96
CA ALA A 259 15.21 27.18 -13.63
C ALA A 259 16.28 27.97 -12.86
N ALA A 260 16.18 28.05 -11.53
CA ALA A 260 17.17 28.69 -10.68
C ALA A 260 18.53 28.00 -10.79
N TYR A 261 18.55 26.66 -10.76
CA TYR A 261 19.77 25.86 -10.96
C TYR A 261 20.43 26.14 -12.31
N ARG A 262 19.66 26.09 -13.41
CA ARG A 262 20.19 26.36 -14.77
C ARG A 262 20.80 27.75 -14.86
N LYS A 263 20.13 28.77 -14.31
CA LYS A 263 20.63 30.14 -14.26
C LYS A 263 21.92 30.24 -13.44
N GLN A 264 22.00 29.59 -12.28
CA GLN A 264 23.19 29.59 -11.45
C GLN A 264 24.36 28.86 -12.13
N GLN A 265 24.11 27.71 -12.78
CA GLN A 265 25.13 26.98 -13.52
C GLN A 265 25.70 27.80 -14.70
N GLN A 266 24.84 28.56 -15.38
CA GLN A 266 25.29 29.49 -16.43
C GLN A 266 26.20 30.55 -15.82
N GLU A 267 25.82 31.20 -14.72
CA GLU A 267 26.63 32.22 -14.03
C GLU A 267 27.98 31.62 -13.55
N ILE A 268 27.95 30.42 -12.99
CA ILE A 268 29.17 29.69 -12.55
C ILE A 268 30.11 29.45 -13.74
N ASN A 269 29.58 29.00 -14.88
CA ASN A 269 30.38 28.76 -16.09
C ASN A 269 30.97 30.07 -16.65
N GLU A 270 30.21 31.13 -16.72
CA GLU A 270 30.68 32.47 -17.16
C GLU A 270 31.81 32.99 -16.25
N LEU A 271 31.66 32.86 -14.94
CA LEU A 271 32.68 33.24 -13.95
C LEU A 271 33.95 32.37 -14.08
N LYS A 272 33.80 31.06 -14.23
CA LYS A 272 34.93 30.12 -14.42
C LYS A 272 35.69 30.45 -15.71
N ASP A 273 35.00 30.69 -16.82
CA ASP A 273 35.59 31.06 -18.10
C ASP A 273 36.32 32.39 -18.03
N PHE A 274 35.75 33.40 -17.36
CA PHE A 274 36.41 34.66 -17.14
C PHE A 274 37.68 34.53 -16.33
N VAL A 275 37.65 33.78 -15.24
CA VAL A 275 38.83 33.52 -14.39
C VAL A 275 39.89 32.77 -15.17
N ALA A 276 39.53 31.74 -15.94
CA ALA A 276 40.49 30.97 -16.75
C ALA A 276 41.22 31.83 -17.77
N ARG A 277 40.51 32.73 -18.48
CA ARG A 277 41.08 33.62 -19.51
C ARG A 277 41.91 34.78 -18.94
N ASN A 278 41.67 35.22 -17.71
CA ASN A 278 42.25 36.44 -17.16
C ASN A 278 43.21 36.24 -15.99
N LYS A 279 43.27 35.06 -15.39
CA LYS A 279 44.13 34.76 -14.21
C LYS A 279 45.64 34.97 -14.48
N ALA A 280 46.08 34.69 -15.70
CA ALA A 280 47.49 34.80 -16.09
C ALA A 280 47.92 36.24 -16.55
N ARG A 281 46.98 37.15 -16.82
CA ARG A 281 47.24 38.49 -17.32
C ARG A 281 47.38 39.47 -16.16
N VAL A 282 48.55 40.20 -16.10
CA VAL A 282 48.85 41.13 -15.00
C VAL A 282 47.73 42.23 -14.85
N ALA A 283 47.25 42.80 -15.96
CA ALA A 283 46.25 43.86 -15.94
C ALA A 283 44.85 43.42 -15.41
N THR A 284 44.45 42.15 -15.57
CA THR A 284 43.12 41.63 -15.23
C THR A 284 43.13 40.63 -14.06
N ARG A 285 44.31 40.34 -13.50
CA ARG A 285 44.50 39.37 -12.41
C ARG A 285 43.65 39.69 -11.19
N ASN A 286 43.61 40.96 -10.76
CA ASN A 286 42.82 41.37 -9.58
C ASN A 286 41.31 41.16 -9.81
N MET A 287 40.80 41.42 -11.01
CA MET A 287 39.39 41.16 -11.37
C MET A 287 39.09 39.68 -11.41
N ALA A 288 40.01 38.85 -11.96
CA ALA A 288 39.88 37.42 -11.95
C ALA A 288 39.86 36.83 -10.53
N MET A 289 40.75 37.34 -9.63
CA MET A 289 40.78 36.94 -8.22
C MET A 289 39.49 37.34 -7.47
N SER A 290 38.91 38.52 -7.77
CA SER A 290 37.63 38.93 -7.19
C SER A 290 36.50 38.00 -7.59
N ARG A 291 36.45 37.62 -8.90
CA ARG A 291 35.44 36.66 -9.40
C ARG A 291 35.66 35.25 -8.88
N GLN A 292 36.91 34.82 -8.71
CA GLN A 292 37.22 33.55 -8.04
C GLN A 292 36.66 33.53 -6.59
N LYS A 293 36.89 34.59 -5.82
CA LYS A 293 36.33 34.72 -4.46
C LYS A 293 34.81 34.71 -4.45
N LYS A 294 34.15 35.23 -5.50
CA LYS A 294 32.68 35.13 -5.63
C LYS A 294 32.26 33.67 -5.86
N LEU A 295 32.95 32.93 -6.73
CA LEU A 295 32.73 31.50 -6.96
C LEU A 295 32.91 30.68 -5.69
N ASP A 296 34.01 30.94 -4.94
CA ASP A 296 34.36 30.19 -3.72
C ASP A 296 33.36 30.44 -2.56
N LYS A 297 32.59 31.54 -2.62
CA LYS A 297 31.57 31.91 -1.62
C LYS A 297 30.14 31.64 -2.08
N MET A 298 29.96 31.15 -3.29
CA MET A 298 28.64 30.90 -3.85
C MET A 298 28.06 29.60 -3.31
N ASP A 299 26.92 29.67 -2.64
CA ASP A 299 26.17 28.48 -2.26
C ASP A 299 25.61 27.85 -3.53
N VAL A 300 26.13 26.68 -3.89
CA VAL A 300 25.72 25.96 -5.10
C VAL A 300 24.40 25.25 -4.84
N ILE A 301 23.42 25.57 -5.67
CA ILE A 301 22.15 24.83 -5.66
C ILE A 301 22.46 23.40 -6.13
N GLU A 302 22.18 22.42 -5.29
CA GLU A 302 22.23 21.03 -5.67
C GLU A 302 20.83 20.56 -6.03
N LEU A 303 20.65 20.05 -7.23
CA LEU A 303 19.44 19.32 -7.57
C LEU A 303 19.56 17.93 -6.97
N SER A 304 18.51 17.52 -6.28
CA SER A 304 18.39 16.15 -5.80
C SER A 304 18.59 15.19 -6.98
N LYS A 305 19.40 14.18 -6.79
CA LYS A 305 19.57 13.13 -7.83
C LYS A 305 18.21 12.47 -8.04
N GLU A 306 17.68 12.60 -9.24
CA GLU A 306 16.46 11.88 -9.59
C GLU A 306 16.71 10.38 -9.38
N LYS A 307 15.79 9.73 -8.68
CA LYS A 307 15.81 8.28 -8.58
C LYS A 307 15.59 7.70 -9.97
N PRO A 308 16.20 6.55 -10.28
CA PRO A 308 15.96 5.90 -11.56
C PRO A 308 14.46 5.61 -11.67
N LYS A 309 13.81 6.23 -12.67
CA LYS A 309 12.42 5.90 -12.99
C LYS A 309 12.37 4.49 -13.54
N PRO A 310 11.36 3.70 -13.18
CA PRO A 310 11.21 2.37 -13.76
C PRO A 310 10.95 2.48 -15.25
N GLU A 311 11.55 1.59 -16.03
CA GLU A 311 11.33 1.41 -17.46
C GLU A 311 11.01 -0.05 -17.72
N PHE A 312 9.76 -0.35 -18.07
CA PHE A 312 9.31 -1.72 -18.30
C PHE A 312 9.18 -1.98 -19.80
N TYR A 313 9.80 -3.05 -20.27
CA TYR A 313 9.68 -3.52 -21.62
C TYR A 313 9.61 -5.06 -21.63
N PHE A 314 8.44 -5.61 -21.96
CA PHE A 314 8.22 -7.04 -22.01
C PHE A 314 8.85 -7.64 -23.27
N LYS A 315 9.68 -8.66 -23.12
CA LYS A 315 10.27 -9.39 -24.23
C LYS A 315 9.22 -10.29 -24.88
N GLU A 316 9.11 -10.19 -26.19
CA GLU A 316 8.15 -10.95 -26.96
C GLU A 316 8.74 -12.28 -27.42
N ALA A 317 8.02 -13.37 -27.14
CA ALA A 317 8.32 -14.67 -27.66
C ALA A 317 7.74 -14.87 -29.07
N ARG A 318 7.99 -16.03 -29.66
CA ARG A 318 7.40 -16.47 -30.91
C ARG A 318 5.87 -16.31 -30.90
N THR A 319 5.31 -15.91 -32.04
CA THR A 319 3.86 -15.78 -32.22
C THR A 319 3.13 -17.11 -31.93
N PRO A 320 2.14 -17.14 -31.04
CA PRO A 320 1.38 -18.35 -30.70
C PRO A 320 0.33 -18.68 -31.74
N GLY A 321 -0.33 -19.83 -31.62
CA GLY A 321 -1.53 -20.19 -32.39
C GLY A 321 -2.65 -19.16 -32.25
N LYS A 322 -3.74 -19.29 -33.00
CA LYS A 322 -4.88 -18.38 -32.93
C LYS A 322 -5.59 -18.46 -31.58
N MET A 323 -5.82 -19.67 -31.09
CA MET A 323 -6.41 -19.97 -29.79
C MET A 323 -5.26 -20.06 -28.76
N LEU A 324 -5.41 -19.38 -27.63
CA LEU A 324 -4.45 -19.44 -26.50
C LEU A 324 -4.90 -20.48 -25.48
N PHE A 325 -6.14 -20.41 -25.09
CA PHE A 325 -6.78 -21.45 -24.29
C PHE A 325 -8.30 -21.44 -24.48
N GLU A 326 -8.91 -22.57 -24.18
CA GLU A 326 -10.36 -22.77 -24.15
C GLU A 326 -10.70 -23.64 -22.94
N THR A 327 -11.78 -23.30 -22.22
CA THR A 327 -12.25 -24.09 -21.09
C THR A 327 -13.60 -24.69 -21.40
N GLU A 328 -13.77 -25.99 -21.12
CA GLU A 328 -15.02 -26.71 -21.25
C GLU A 328 -15.50 -27.15 -19.88
N ASP A 329 -16.64 -26.61 -19.45
CA ASP A 329 -17.31 -26.89 -18.18
C ASP A 329 -16.35 -26.90 -16.97
N LEU A 330 -15.40 -25.96 -16.97
CA LEU A 330 -14.37 -25.86 -15.94
C LEU A 330 -14.98 -25.46 -14.61
N ILE A 331 -14.78 -26.29 -13.58
CA ILE A 331 -15.15 -25.99 -12.19
C ILE A 331 -13.87 -25.86 -11.38
N ILE A 332 -13.72 -24.70 -10.73
CA ILE A 332 -12.56 -24.37 -9.91
C ILE A 332 -12.86 -24.46 -8.42
N GLY A 333 -11.85 -24.73 -7.63
CA GLY A 333 -11.92 -24.81 -6.17
C GLY A 333 -10.80 -25.69 -5.61
N TYR A 334 -10.72 -25.74 -4.28
CA TYR A 334 -9.75 -26.54 -3.54
C TYR A 334 -10.38 -27.81 -2.97
N ASP A 335 -11.68 -27.78 -2.68
CA ASP A 335 -12.46 -28.93 -2.17
C ASP A 335 -13.60 -29.27 -3.15
N LYS A 336 -13.73 -30.56 -3.46
CA LYS A 336 -14.82 -31.06 -4.32
C LYS A 336 -16.21 -30.82 -3.74
N ASN A 337 -16.31 -30.74 -2.40
CA ASN A 337 -17.57 -30.50 -1.71
C ASN A 337 -17.94 -29.01 -1.64
N ALA A 338 -16.95 -28.13 -1.85
CA ALA A 338 -17.11 -26.68 -1.84
C ALA A 338 -16.50 -26.01 -3.08
N PRO A 339 -17.06 -26.27 -4.28
CA PRO A 339 -16.57 -25.63 -5.50
C PRO A 339 -16.88 -24.15 -5.50
N LEU A 340 -15.92 -23.33 -5.95
CA LEU A 340 -16.04 -21.87 -6.01
C LEU A 340 -16.87 -21.39 -7.21
N SER A 341 -16.95 -22.18 -8.28
CA SER A 341 -17.65 -21.75 -9.50
C SER A 341 -18.71 -22.72 -9.98
N LYS A 342 -19.64 -22.20 -10.77
CA LYS A 342 -20.43 -22.96 -11.76
C LYS A 342 -19.50 -23.38 -12.91
N PRO A 343 -19.96 -24.22 -13.86
CA PRO A 343 -19.18 -24.53 -15.07
C PRO A 343 -18.80 -23.25 -15.84
N ILE A 344 -17.50 -23.07 -16.07
CA ILE A 344 -16.92 -21.91 -16.76
C ILE A 344 -16.51 -22.32 -18.16
N ASN A 345 -17.04 -21.62 -19.17
CA ASN A 345 -16.70 -21.78 -20.57
C ASN A 345 -16.13 -20.46 -21.09
N LEU A 346 -14.81 -20.37 -21.15
CA LEU A 346 -14.08 -19.19 -21.59
C LEU A 346 -13.12 -19.56 -22.72
N ARG A 347 -12.95 -18.63 -23.65
CA ARG A 347 -12.00 -18.76 -24.74
C ARG A 347 -11.23 -17.46 -24.91
N MET A 348 -9.91 -17.57 -25.03
CA MET A 348 -9.01 -16.46 -25.29
C MET A 348 -8.27 -16.67 -26.61
N GLU A 349 -8.29 -15.66 -27.47
CA GLU A 349 -7.58 -15.65 -28.73
C GLU A 349 -6.32 -14.77 -28.66
N ARG A 350 -5.40 -15.01 -29.59
CA ARG A 350 -4.16 -14.24 -29.71
C ARG A 350 -4.45 -12.75 -29.91
N GLY A 351 -3.72 -11.91 -29.19
CA GLY A 351 -3.82 -10.46 -29.23
C GLY A 351 -4.91 -9.88 -28.34
N GLU A 352 -5.74 -10.73 -27.70
CA GLU A 352 -6.70 -10.24 -26.72
C GLU A 352 -5.99 -9.84 -25.41
N LYS A 353 -6.44 -8.73 -24.83
CA LYS A 353 -6.07 -8.29 -23.49
C LYS A 353 -7.35 -8.27 -22.67
N ILE A 354 -7.42 -9.12 -21.65
CA ILE A 354 -8.66 -9.39 -20.91
C ILE A 354 -8.45 -9.08 -19.44
N ALA A 355 -9.37 -8.31 -18.85
CA ALA A 355 -9.45 -8.15 -17.40
C ALA A 355 -10.44 -9.15 -16.81
N ILE A 356 -10.06 -9.77 -15.70
CA ILE A 356 -10.95 -10.58 -14.85
C ILE A 356 -11.30 -9.72 -13.63
N ILE A 357 -12.59 -9.47 -13.46
CA ILE A 357 -13.13 -8.69 -12.35
C ILE A 357 -14.07 -9.55 -11.50
N GLY A 358 -14.40 -9.08 -10.31
CA GLY A 358 -15.30 -9.72 -9.35
C GLY A 358 -14.86 -9.47 -7.92
N THR A 359 -15.73 -9.74 -6.96
CA THR A 359 -15.46 -9.57 -5.53
C THR A 359 -14.28 -10.40 -5.03
N ASN A 360 -13.72 -10.03 -3.88
CA ASN A 360 -12.62 -10.78 -3.28
C ASN A 360 -13.12 -12.14 -2.78
N GLY A 361 -12.27 -13.18 -2.94
CA GLY A 361 -12.63 -14.54 -2.56
C GLY A 361 -13.43 -15.33 -3.60
N ILE A 362 -13.93 -14.70 -4.67
CA ILE A 362 -14.74 -15.35 -5.70
C ILE A 362 -13.99 -16.40 -6.55
N GLY A 363 -12.64 -16.46 -6.40
CA GLY A 363 -11.82 -17.45 -7.10
C GLY A 363 -11.03 -16.92 -8.30
N LYS A 364 -10.79 -15.60 -8.42
CA LYS A 364 -10.01 -15.00 -9.52
C LYS A 364 -8.61 -15.63 -9.65
N SER A 365 -7.83 -15.60 -8.57
CA SER A 365 -6.49 -16.22 -8.52
C SER A 365 -6.54 -17.74 -8.71
N THR A 366 -7.59 -18.39 -8.19
CA THR A 366 -7.81 -19.84 -8.40
C THR A 366 -8.05 -20.15 -9.86
N LEU A 367 -8.82 -19.33 -10.57
CA LEU A 367 -9.02 -19.47 -12.01
C LEU A 367 -7.69 -19.35 -12.76
N LEU A 368 -6.89 -18.31 -12.46
CA LEU A 368 -5.57 -18.15 -13.09
C LEU A 368 -4.66 -19.36 -12.82
N LYS A 369 -4.61 -19.84 -11.58
CA LYS A 369 -3.82 -21.02 -11.20
C LYS A 369 -4.33 -22.31 -11.86
N SER A 370 -5.63 -22.45 -12.07
CA SER A 370 -6.21 -23.58 -12.79
C SER A 370 -5.91 -23.54 -14.30
N LEU A 371 -5.97 -22.36 -14.92
CA LEU A 371 -5.56 -22.16 -16.31
C LEU A 371 -4.07 -22.44 -16.55
N LEU A 372 -3.25 -22.17 -15.53
CA LEU A 372 -1.81 -22.48 -15.54
C LEU A 372 -1.50 -23.95 -15.27
N GLY A 373 -2.47 -24.72 -14.76
CA GLY A 373 -2.28 -26.10 -14.31
C GLY A 373 -1.58 -26.23 -12.95
N ILE A 374 -1.46 -25.12 -12.19
CA ILE A 374 -0.88 -25.09 -10.83
C ILE A 374 -1.87 -25.71 -9.82
N VAL A 375 -3.15 -25.34 -9.94
CA VAL A 375 -4.23 -25.93 -9.16
C VAL A 375 -5.07 -26.79 -10.09
N PRO A 376 -5.26 -28.09 -9.79
CA PRO A 376 -6.07 -28.96 -10.63
C PRO A 376 -7.53 -28.53 -10.61
N ALA A 377 -8.18 -28.52 -11.77
CA ALA A 377 -9.61 -28.31 -11.87
C ALA A 377 -10.38 -29.40 -11.11
N LEU A 378 -11.48 -29.04 -10.47
CA LEU A 378 -12.37 -30.00 -9.83
C LEU A 378 -13.15 -30.83 -10.86
N SER A 379 -13.51 -30.20 -12.00
CA SER A 379 -14.18 -30.82 -13.13
C SER A 379 -13.92 -29.98 -14.40
N GLY A 380 -14.21 -30.54 -15.57
CA GLY A 380 -14.04 -29.90 -16.86
C GLY A 380 -12.61 -30.01 -17.40
N LYS A 381 -12.32 -29.27 -18.46
CA LYS A 381 -11.03 -29.30 -19.16
C LYS A 381 -10.54 -27.88 -19.44
N VAL A 382 -9.21 -27.74 -19.53
CA VAL A 382 -8.51 -26.58 -20.08
C VAL A 382 -7.69 -27.05 -21.27
N GLU A 383 -8.03 -26.59 -22.46
CA GLU A 383 -7.25 -26.82 -23.66
C GLU A 383 -6.33 -25.63 -23.91
N LEU A 384 -5.03 -25.89 -24.04
CA LEU A 384 -4.02 -24.87 -24.31
C LEU A 384 -3.65 -24.89 -25.79
N GLY A 385 -3.50 -23.70 -26.36
CA GLY A 385 -3.02 -23.55 -27.74
C GLY A 385 -1.53 -23.86 -27.91
N ASP A 386 -1.11 -23.91 -29.15
CA ASP A 386 0.28 -24.19 -29.51
C ASP A 386 1.20 -23.01 -29.31
N TYR A 387 2.45 -23.30 -28.96
CA TYR A 387 3.54 -22.32 -28.81
C TYR A 387 3.27 -21.22 -27.76
N LEU A 388 2.62 -21.59 -26.67
CA LEU A 388 2.40 -20.68 -25.54
C LEU A 388 3.63 -20.55 -24.66
N TYR A 389 4.14 -19.31 -24.55
CA TYR A 389 5.19 -18.89 -23.61
C TYR A 389 4.54 -17.99 -22.58
N LYS A 390 4.20 -18.61 -21.43
CA LYS A 390 3.44 -17.96 -20.36
C LYS A 390 4.37 -17.23 -19.40
N GLY A 391 4.05 -15.97 -19.08
CA GLY A 391 4.62 -15.23 -17.95
C GLY A 391 3.56 -15.07 -16.88
N TYR A 392 3.85 -15.49 -15.65
CA TYR A 392 2.92 -15.38 -14.53
C TYR A 392 3.48 -14.45 -13.44
N PHE A 393 2.69 -13.45 -13.08
CA PHE A 393 2.94 -12.59 -11.94
C PHE A 393 1.97 -12.96 -10.84
N GLU A 394 2.47 -13.60 -9.78
CA GLU A 394 1.69 -14.02 -8.62
C GLU A 394 1.54 -12.89 -7.62
N GLN A 395 0.38 -12.78 -6.98
CA GLN A 395 0.05 -11.72 -6.02
C GLN A 395 1.03 -11.67 -4.84
N GLU A 396 1.30 -12.81 -4.21
CA GLU A 396 2.21 -12.92 -3.07
C GLU A 396 3.20 -14.06 -3.26
N MET A 397 4.47 -13.79 -3.04
CA MET A 397 5.51 -14.80 -2.91
C MET A 397 6.29 -14.57 -1.63
N ALA A 398 6.61 -15.63 -0.93
CA ALA A 398 7.53 -15.54 0.21
C ALA A 398 8.89 -15.01 -0.28
N GLY A 399 9.41 -14.01 0.42
CA GLY A 399 10.74 -13.47 0.12
C GLY A 399 11.82 -14.54 0.35
N THR A 400 12.75 -14.64 -0.59
CA THR A 400 13.88 -15.58 -0.52
C THR A 400 15.05 -15.00 0.27
N ASP A 401 15.96 -15.87 0.74
CA ASP A 401 17.22 -15.48 1.37
C ASP A 401 18.30 -15.02 0.36
N ASN A 402 18.03 -15.16 -0.94
CA ASN A 402 18.90 -14.68 -1.99
C ASN A 402 18.91 -13.15 -2.04
N THR A 403 20.01 -12.57 -2.47
CA THR A 403 20.05 -11.17 -2.90
C THR A 403 19.24 -10.99 -4.19
N CYS A 404 18.77 -9.77 -4.47
CA CYS A 404 18.05 -9.52 -5.73
C CYS A 404 18.90 -9.89 -6.95
N LEU A 405 20.20 -9.66 -6.87
CA LEU A 405 21.14 -10.05 -7.92
C LEU A 405 21.16 -11.56 -8.14
N GLU A 406 21.29 -12.34 -7.07
CA GLU A 406 21.29 -13.80 -7.12
C GLU A 406 19.95 -14.34 -7.63
N GLU A 407 18.85 -13.74 -7.19
CA GLU A 407 17.48 -14.12 -7.55
C GLU A 407 17.21 -13.99 -9.05
N ILE A 408 17.72 -12.93 -9.69
CA ILE A 408 17.62 -12.75 -11.14
C ILE A 408 18.64 -13.63 -11.85
N TRP A 409 19.84 -13.75 -11.32
CA TRP A 409 20.90 -14.52 -11.96
C TRP A 409 20.63 -16.02 -12.01
N GLN A 410 19.99 -16.58 -10.98
CA GLN A 410 19.54 -17.97 -10.98
C GLN A 410 18.53 -18.26 -12.11
N GLU A 411 17.64 -17.31 -12.41
CA GLU A 411 16.66 -17.46 -13.48
C GLU A 411 17.26 -17.21 -14.87
N PHE A 412 18.24 -16.31 -14.96
CA PHE A 412 18.92 -15.94 -16.21
C PHE A 412 20.43 -16.17 -16.12
N PRO A 413 20.89 -17.44 -16.06
CA PRO A 413 22.31 -17.76 -15.85
C PRO A 413 23.21 -17.32 -17.03
N GLY A 414 22.63 -17.04 -18.18
CA GLY A 414 23.36 -16.51 -19.35
C GLY A 414 23.68 -15.02 -19.27
N TYR A 415 23.12 -14.30 -18.31
CA TYR A 415 23.39 -12.86 -18.15
C TYR A 415 24.70 -12.66 -17.42
N SER A 416 25.46 -11.65 -17.85
CA SER A 416 26.58 -11.11 -17.06
C SER A 416 26.06 -10.37 -15.82
N GLN A 417 26.92 -10.21 -14.82
CA GLN A 417 26.58 -9.43 -13.62
C GLN A 417 26.12 -7.99 -13.94
N TYR A 418 26.73 -7.39 -14.98
CA TYR A 418 26.35 -6.07 -15.45
C TYR A 418 24.91 -6.04 -16.02
N GLU A 419 24.55 -7.04 -16.82
CA GLU A 419 23.19 -7.15 -17.40
C GLU A 419 22.14 -7.36 -16.31
N VAL A 420 22.43 -8.19 -15.29
CA VAL A 420 21.54 -8.38 -14.16
C VAL A 420 21.33 -7.08 -13.37
N ARG A 421 22.43 -6.36 -13.05
CA ARG A 421 22.36 -5.07 -12.38
C ARG A 421 21.58 -4.03 -13.20
N SER A 422 21.83 -4.00 -14.51
CA SER A 422 21.14 -3.10 -15.43
C SER A 422 19.62 -3.40 -15.49
N ALA A 423 19.24 -4.68 -15.55
CA ALA A 423 17.84 -5.09 -15.56
C ALA A 423 17.10 -4.67 -14.27
N LEU A 424 17.73 -4.91 -13.11
CA LEU A 424 17.17 -4.49 -11.82
C LEU A 424 17.10 -2.96 -11.68
N ALA A 425 18.12 -2.24 -12.14
CA ALA A 425 18.12 -0.77 -12.13
C ALA A 425 17.01 -0.18 -13.04
N LYS A 426 16.77 -0.78 -14.21
CA LYS A 426 15.64 -0.42 -15.08
C LYS A 426 14.28 -0.65 -14.44
N CYS A 427 14.17 -1.55 -13.47
CA CYS A 427 12.95 -1.72 -12.68
C CYS A 427 12.85 -0.71 -11.52
N GLY A 428 13.73 0.30 -11.46
CA GLY A 428 13.71 1.33 -10.43
C GLY A 428 14.33 0.90 -9.09
N LEU A 429 15.15 -0.18 -9.08
CA LEU A 429 15.87 -0.63 -7.90
C LEU A 429 17.24 0.04 -7.81
N THR A 430 17.56 0.57 -6.64
CA THR A 430 18.87 1.19 -6.37
C THR A 430 19.95 0.12 -6.18
N THR A 431 21.23 0.49 -6.28
CA THR A 431 22.36 -0.43 -6.05
C THR A 431 22.24 -1.15 -4.69
N LYS A 432 21.79 -0.44 -3.66
CA LYS A 432 21.60 -1.02 -2.31
C LYS A 432 20.51 -2.09 -2.30
N HIS A 433 19.37 -1.85 -2.96
CA HIS A 433 18.30 -2.84 -3.11
C HIS A 433 18.78 -4.08 -3.86
N ILE A 434 19.59 -3.89 -4.90
CA ILE A 434 20.14 -4.97 -5.72
C ILE A 434 21.01 -5.93 -4.90
N GLU A 435 21.73 -5.40 -3.91
CA GLU A 435 22.61 -6.17 -3.03
C GLU A 435 21.90 -6.70 -1.76
N SER A 436 20.67 -6.25 -1.51
CA SER A 436 19.86 -6.68 -0.36
C SER A 436 19.19 -8.02 -0.64
N LYS A 437 18.92 -8.78 0.43
CA LYS A 437 18.11 -10.00 0.37
C LYS A 437 16.65 -9.65 0.03
N VAL A 438 16.01 -10.45 -0.84
CA VAL A 438 14.64 -10.20 -1.29
C VAL A 438 13.66 -10.10 -0.11
N ARG A 439 13.80 -10.94 0.92
CA ARG A 439 12.93 -10.93 2.12
C ARG A 439 12.99 -9.63 2.95
N VAL A 440 14.06 -8.84 2.81
CA VAL A 440 14.26 -7.60 3.59
C VAL A 440 13.70 -6.38 2.86
N LEU A 441 13.32 -6.54 1.59
CA LEU A 441 12.75 -5.48 0.78
C LEU A 441 11.29 -5.20 1.17
N SER A 442 10.86 -3.97 0.96
CA SER A 442 9.44 -3.62 1.03
C SER A 442 8.62 -4.38 -0.02
N GLY A 443 7.31 -4.52 0.20
CA GLY A 443 6.41 -5.18 -0.74
C GLY A 443 6.52 -4.64 -2.17
N GLY A 444 6.65 -3.31 -2.32
CA GLY A 444 6.81 -2.67 -3.63
C GLY A 444 8.17 -2.97 -4.30
N GLU A 445 9.24 -3.04 -3.52
CA GLU A 445 10.56 -3.42 -4.04
C GLU A 445 10.59 -4.90 -4.44
N GLN A 446 9.93 -5.79 -3.67
CA GLN A 446 9.76 -7.20 -4.02
C GLN A 446 8.93 -7.35 -5.31
N ALA A 447 7.86 -6.56 -5.48
CA ALA A 447 7.06 -6.54 -6.71
C ALA A 447 7.92 -6.13 -7.92
N LYS A 448 8.81 -5.12 -7.76
CA LYS A 448 9.76 -4.71 -8.82
C LYS A 448 10.76 -5.81 -9.18
N VAL A 449 11.22 -6.63 -8.22
CA VAL A 449 12.07 -7.80 -8.50
C VAL A 449 11.30 -8.85 -9.31
N ARG A 450 10.04 -9.14 -8.94
CA ARG A 450 9.16 -10.06 -9.68
C ARG A 450 8.88 -9.57 -11.10
N LEU A 451 8.60 -8.27 -11.27
CA LEU A 451 8.45 -7.66 -12.59
C LEU A 451 9.74 -7.77 -13.41
N CYS A 452 10.90 -7.60 -12.79
CA CYS A 452 12.19 -7.76 -13.47
C CYS A 452 12.35 -9.18 -14.05
N LYS A 453 11.95 -10.22 -13.32
CA LYS A 453 11.92 -11.60 -13.85
C LYS A 453 11.00 -11.71 -15.05
N LEU A 454 9.78 -11.19 -14.92
CA LEU A 454 8.76 -11.29 -15.96
C LEU A 454 9.15 -10.55 -17.25
N ILE A 455 9.69 -9.33 -17.12
CA ILE A 455 10.11 -8.48 -18.24
C ILE A 455 11.27 -9.11 -19.03
N ASN A 456 12.18 -9.80 -18.35
CA ASN A 456 13.34 -10.41 -19.00
C ASN A 456 13.06 -11.80 -19.59
N ARG A 457 11.90 -12.40 -19.30
CA ARG A 457 11.44 -13.65 -19.89
C ARG A 457 10.74 -13.38 -21.22
N GLU A 458 11.05 -14.17 -22.24
CA GLU A 458 10.32 -14.13 -23.51
C GLU A 458 8.93 -14.73 -23.31
N THR A 459 7.89 -13.93 -23.56
CA THR A 459 6.48 -14.32 -23.35
C THR A 459 5.61 -13.92 -24.52
N ASN A 460 4.51 -14.62 -24.73
CA ASN A 460 3.45 -14.24 -25.66
C ASN A 460 2.05 -14.23 -24.99
N LEU A 461 1.99 -14.69 -23.72
CA LEU A 461 0.84 -14.57 -22.85
C LEU A 461 1.31 -14.14 -21.45
N LEU A 462 0.93 -12.95 -21.03
CA LEU A 462 1.13 -12.45 -19.66
C LEU A 462 -0.13 -12.74 -18.85
N ILE A 463 0.05 -13.33 -17.68
CA ILE A 463 -0.98 -13.61 -16.70
C ILE A 463 -0.59 -12.86 -15.42
N LEU A 464 -1.37 -11.85 -15.06
CA LEU A 464 -1.04 -10.91 -13.99
C LEU A 464 -2.13 -10.96 -12.93
N ASP A 465 -1.74 -11.32 -11.70
CA ASP A 465 -2.64 -11.40 -10.55
C ASP A 465 -2.39 -10.20 -9.64
N GLU A 466 -3.26 -9.19 -9.72
CA GLU A 466 -3.20 -7.92 -9.00
C GLU A 466 -1.80 -7.25 -9.03
N PRO A 467 -1.25 -6.97 -10.22
CA PRO A 467 0.13 -6.48 -10.35
C PRO A 467 0.32 -5.05 -9.84
N THR A 468 -0.75 -4.31 -9.60
CA THR A 468 -0.72 -2.93 -9.10
C THR A 468 -0.54 -2.85 -7.59
N ASN A 469 -0.82 -3.94 -6.86
CA ASN A 469 -0.67 -3.97 -5.41
C ASN A 469 0.78 -3.69 -5.01
N HIS A 470 0.97 -2.82 -4.04
CA HIS A 470 2.27 -2.37 -3.51
C HIS A 470 3.16 -1.57 -4.49
N LEU A 471 2.75 -1.34 -5.74
CA LEU A 471 3.50 -0.48 -6.65
C LEU A 471 3.25 1.00 -6.33
N ASP A 472 4.31 1.80 -6.36
CA ASP A 472 4.17 3.25 -6.33
C ASP A 472 3.58 3.78 -7.65
N VAL A 473 3.10 5.03 -7.64
CA VAL A 473 2.40 5.65 -8.77
C VAL A 473 3.23 5.60 -10.04
N GLU A 474 4.53 5.92 -9.95
CA GLU A 474 5.43 5.91 -11.12
C GLU A 474 5.57 4.51 -11.72
N ALA A 475 5.65 3.47 -10.88
CA ALA A 475 5.74 2.09 -11.37
C ALA A 475 4.39 1.59 -11.93
N LYS A 476 3.25 2.01 -11.36
CA LYS A 476 1.91 1.72 -11.91
C LYS A 476 1.75 2.33 -13.31
N ASP A 477 2.08 3.61 -13.48
CA ASP A 477 1.97 4.30 -14.76
C ASP A 477 2.86 3.66 -15.83
N GLU A 478 4.09 3.30 -15.44
CA GLU A 478 5.01 2.64 -16.35
C GLU A 478 4.57 1.23 -16.71
N LEU A 479 4.01 0.45 -15.76
CA LEU A 479 3.42 -0.85 -16.04
C LEU A 479 2.24 -0.71 -17.00
N LYS A 480 1.37 0.27 -16.77
CA LYS A 480 0.23 0.58 -17.65
C LYS A 480 0.71 0.88 -19.07
N ARG A 481 1.75 1.72 -19.24
CA ARG A 481 2.36 2.03 -20.52
C ARG A 481 2.91 0.75 -21.20
N ALA A 482 3.71 -0.02 -20.47
CA ALA A 482 4.33 -1.23 -21.00
C ALA A 482 3.30 -2.27 -21.44
N LEU A 483 2.21 -2.46 -20.68
CA LEU A 483 1.12 -3.37 -21.04
C LEU A 483 0.33 -2.89 -22.27
N LYS A 484 0.19 -1.56 -22.47
CA LYS A 484 -0.41 -1.01 -23.70
C LYS A 484 0.43 -1.31 -24.92
N GLU A 485 1.75 -1.14 -24.82
CA GLU A 485 2.70 -1.34 -25.92
C GLU A 485 2.98 -2.83 -26.21
N TYR A 486 2.74 -3.71 -25.26
CA TYR A 486 2.96 -5.15 -25.43
C TYR A 486 2.01 -5.74 -26.49
N HIS A 487 2.57 -6.38 -27.54
CA HIS A 487 1.79 -6.96 -28.65
C HIS A 487 1.29 -8.38 -28.37
N GLY A 488 1.80 -9.03 -27.33
CA GLY A 488 1.28 -10.30 -26.85
C GLY A 488 -0.10 -10.17 -26.20
N SER A 489 -0.61 -11.28 -25.70
CA SER A 489 -1.90 -11.33 -25.02
C SER A 489 -1.73 -11.14 -23.52
N VAL A 490 -2.73 -10.55 -22.87
CA VAL A 490 -2.70 -10.26 -21.43
C VAL A 490 -3.97 -10.75 -20.77
N LEU A 491 -3.82 -11.51 -19.70
CA LEU A 491 -4.90 -11.88 -18.79
C LEU A 491 -4.59 -11.23 -17.43
N LEU A 492 -5.41 -10.28 -17.01
CA LEU A 492 -5.17 -9.40 -15.89
C LEU A 492 -6.27 -9.50 -14.85
N VAL A 493 -5.95 -9.86 -13.63
CA VAL A 493 -6.82 -9.61 -12.47
C VAL A 493 -6.46 -8.25 -11.89
N CYS A 494 -7.43 -7.35 -11.82
CA CYS A 494 -7.22 -6.01 -11.27
C CYS A 494 -8.54 -5.42 -10.76
N HIS A 495 -8.49 -4.74 -9.63
CA HIS A 495 -9.63 -4.05 -9.02
C HIS A 495 -9.71 -2.56 -9.39
N GLU A 496 -8.68 -2.01 -10.04
CA GLU A 496 -8.59 -0.60 -10.40
C GLU A 496 -9.07 -0.36 -11.84
N PRO A 497 -10.33 0.11 -12.08
CA PRO A 497 -10.85 0.36 -13.43
C PRO A 497 -10.00 1.36 -14.21
N GLU A 498 -9.45 2.37 -13.54
CA GLU A 498 -8.59 3.38 -14.15
C GLU A 498 -7.26 2.80 -14.69
N PHE A 499 -6.80 1.70 -14.10
CA PHE A 499 -5.61 1.02 -14.58
C PHE A 499 -5.90 0.19 -15.83
N TYR A 500 -6.94 -0.66 -15.81
CA TYR A 500 -7.14 -1.64 -16.88
C TYR A 500 -8.00 -1.17 -18.06
N SER A 501 -8.91 -0.19 -17.89
CA SER A 501 -9.88 0.21 -18.92
C SER A 501 -9.23 0.60 -20.26
N ASP A 502 -8.07 1.24 -20.21
CA ASP A 502 -7.32 1.66 -21.39
C ASP A 502 -6.41 0.56 -22.00
N ILE A 503 -6.25 -0.57 -21.31
CA ILE A 503 -5.36 -1.67 -21.72
C ILE A 503 -6.14 -2.78 -22.38
N VAL A 504 -7.30 -3.14 -21.79
CA VAL A 504 -8.01 -4.37 -22.13
C VAL A 504 -9.00 -4.18 -23.27
N THR A 505 -9.16 -5.23 -24.04
CA THR A 505 -10.14 -5.31 -25.13
C THR A 505 -11.45 -5.95 -24.69
N LYS A 506 -11.43 -6.67 -23.54
CA LYS A 506 -12.56 -7.45 -23.04
C LYS A 506 -12.48 -7.56 -21.52
N VAL A 507 -13.63 -7.66 -20.88
CA VAL A 507 -13.73 -7.86 -19.43
C VAL A 507 -14.54 -9.14 -19.18
N TRP A 508 -14.03 -9.99 -18.29
CA TRP A 508 -14.76 -11.15 -17.76
C TRP A 508 -15.16 -10.87 -16.32
N ASN A 509 -16.46 -10.84 -16.07
CA ASN A 509 -16.96 -10.75 -14.70
C ASN A 509 -17.14 -12.16 -14.13
N LEU A 510 -16.33 -12.52 -13.13
CA LEU A 510 -16.36 -13.85 -12.54
C LEU A 510 -17.61 -14.09 -11.68
N GLU A 511 -18.32 -13.04 -11.29
CA GLU A 511 -19.57 -13.13 -10.54
C GLU A 511 -20.66 -13.88 -11.32
N GLU A 512 -20.66 -13.77 -12.65
CA GLU A 512 -21.58 -14.52 -13.52
C GLU A 512 -21.47 -16.04 -13.36
N PHE A 513 -20.29 -16.52 -12.96
CA PHE A 513 -19.97 -17.92 -12.76
C PHE A 513 -19.86 -18.34 -11.30
N SER A 514 -20.13 -17.44 -10.35
CA SER A 514 -20.05 -17.75 -8.93
C SER A 514 -21.14 -18.72 -8.49
N ARG A 515 -20.78 -19.61 -7.54
CA ARG A 515 -21.76 -20.39 -6.77
C ARG A 515 -22.10 -19.73 -5.43
N LEU A 516 -21.28 -18.79 -4.98
CA LEU A 516 -21.64 -17.95 -3.86
C LEU A 516 -22.88 -17.14 -4.26
N ALA A 517 -23.98 -17.32 -3.54
CA ALA A 517 -25.17 -16.51 -3.76
C ALA A 517 -24.83 -15.07 -3.44
N VAL A 518 -25.09 -14.17 -4.38
CA VAL A 518 -25.08 -12.73 -4.15
C VAL A 518 -26.20 -12.36 -3.20
#